data_aa19384a6320d8b9f3f5ea2a45a43c1f
#
_entry.id   aa19384a6320d8b9f3f5ea2a45a43c1f
#
_cell.length_a   1.000
_cell.length_b   1.000
_cell.length_c   1.000
_cell.angle_alpha   90.00
_cell.angle_beta   90.00
_cell.angle_gamma   90.00
#
_symmetry.space_group_name_H-M   'P 1'
#
loop_
_entity.id
_entity.type
_entity.pdbx_description
1 polymer ?
#
loop_
_entity_poly.entity_id
_entity_poly.type
_entity_poly.pdbx_seq_one_letter_code
_entity_poly.pdbx_strand_id
1 'polypeptide(L)'
;MDNNRFIGFTLIMLLILTYYTFFPPGQIQESENIPQINNQEELVNNVENEIKEEKKILNQEFSSSEKEQIISIENNILKVDFNTKGAKITNVILNDYYDSENKNVELLNNSGNINFKIDGSNDLNLDNIIFFNTTSRSDEKNTITFNAIAENGKKITVQYILKNDSYLIESKILLNDYFLGNESILLTWVNILKHQENNSTNEKNQTRINYFNVDGDFDYTSATSTDKEEIKIEEKLKWISNKQQFFSSAILSNNTFNNSKLTSEYIEDENINKKFAIQTEIPIEN
;
A
#
# COMPACT_ATOMS: atom_id res chain seq x y z
N MET A 1 17.28 -46.47 27.19
CA MET A 1 16.67 -45.10 27.14
C MET A 1 17.40 -44.29 28.20
N ASP A 2 18.01 -43.19 27.79
CA ASP A 2 18.85 -42.39 28.70
C ASP A 2 17.99 -41.72 29.77
N ASN A 3 18.29 -42.01 31.03
CA ASN A 3 17.57 -41.50 32.19
C ASN A 3 17.44 -39.97 32.17
N ASN A 4 18.40 -39.27 31.59
CA ASN A 4 18.39 -37.82 31.45
C ASN A 4 17.28 -37.29 30.51
N ARG A 5 16.92 -38.04 29.47
CA ARG A 5 15.82 -37.68 28.57
C ARG A 5 14.46 -37.87 29.22
N PHE A 6 14.33 -38.94 30.05
CA PHE A 6 13.11 -39.19 30.81
C PHE A 6 12.89 -38.12 31.90
N ILE A 7 13.93 -37.73 32.60
CA ILE A 7 13.87 -36.64 33.60
C ILE A 7 13.49 -35.32 32.95
N GLY A 8 14.08 -34.98 31.76
CA GLY A 8 13.76 -33.78 31.01
C GLY A 8 12.27 -33.73 30.59
N PHE A 9 11.75 -34.87 30.09
CA PHE A 9 10.35 -34.97 29.66
C PHE A 9 9.38 -34.82 30.84
N THR A 10 9.72 -35.42 31.99
CA THR A 10 8.91 -35.34 33.22
C THR A 10 8.87 -33.91 33.74
N LEU A 11 9.99 -33.18 33.67
CA LEU A 11 10.10 -31.79 34.13
C LEU A 11 9.28 -30.83 33.24
N ILE A 12 9.29 -31.02 31.94
CA ILE A 12 8.48 -30.25 30.97
C ILE A 12 6.97 -30.51 31.22
N MET A 13 6.58 -31.78 31.42
CA MET A 13 5.21 -32.15 31.70
C MET A 13 4.70 -31.50 33.03
N LEU A 14 5.55 -31.46 34.02
CA LEU A 14 5.24 -30.84 35.32
C LEU A 14 5.10 -29.33 35.20
N LEU A 15 5.91 -28.69 34.34
CA LEU A 15 5.84 -27.26 34.05
C LEU A 15 4.54 -26.88 33.32
N ILE A 16 4.11 -27.70 32.37
CA ILE A 16 2.84 -27.52 31.66
C ILE A 16 1.66 -27.69 32.63
N LEU A 17 1.73 -28.68 33.51
CA LEU A 17 0.67 -28.95 34.49
C LEU A 17 0.54 -27.82 35.52
N THR A 18 1.66 -27.27 36.00
CA THR A 18 1.66 -26.08 36.87
C THR A 18 1.14 -24.84 36.14
N TYR A 19 1.49 -24.64 34.88
CA TYR A 19 0.96 -23.54 34.10
C TYR A 19 -0.57 -23.59 34.02
N TYR A 20 -1.18 -24.73 33.68
CA TYR A 20 -2.64 -24.88 33.60
C TYR A 20 -3.36 -24.75 34.92
N THR A 21 -2.67 -25.03 36.05
CA THR A 21 -3.27 -24.86 37.40
C THR A 21 -3.27 -23.40 37.83
N PHE A 22 -2.26 -22.61 37.44
CA PHE A 22 -2.16 -21.20 37.81
C PHE A 22 -2.81 -20.26 36.80
N PHE A 23 -2.91 -20.70 35.52
CA PHE A 23 -3.53 -19.94 34.44
C PHE A 23 -4.55 -20.82 33.70
N PRO A 24 -5.72 -21.13 34.32
CA PRO A 24 -6.76 -21.89 33.64
C PRO A 24 -7.26 -21.09 32.42
N PRO A 25 -7.51 -21.75 31.26
CA PRO A 25 -8.12 -21.09 30.11
C PRO A 25 -9.46 -20.53 30.53
N GLY A 26 -9.66 -19.23 30.29
CA GLY A 26 -10.86 -18.52 30.65
C GLY A 26 -12.11 -19.21 30.11
N GLN A 27 -13.00 -19.63 31.03
CA GLN A 27 -14.34 -20.09 30.63
C GLN A 27 -15.08 -18.89 30.08
N ILE A 28 -15.53 -19.00 28.83
CA ILE A 28 -16.52 -18.08 28.24
C ILE A 28 -17.82 -18.34 29.04
N GLN A 29 -18.14 -17.49 30.00
CA GLN A 29 -19.45 -17.46 30.59
C GLN A 29 -20.44 -16.89 29.58
N GLU A 30 -21.32 -17.74 29.10
CA GLU A 30 -22.58 -17.28 28.52
C GLU A 30 -23.36 -16.55 29.62
N SER A 31 -23.38 -15.24 29.57
CA SER A 31 -24.26 -14.44 30.42
C SER A 31 -25.64 -14.35 29.74
N GLU A 32 -26.59 -15.09 30.31
CA GLU A 32 -28.01 -14.90 30.07
C GLU A 32 -28.45 -13.50 30.54
N ASN A 33 -29.29 -12.86 29.70
CA ASN A 33 -30.19 -11.75 30.00
C ASN A 33 -29.59 -10.37 30.33
N ILE A 34 -29.39 -9.58 29.28
CA ILE A 34 -29.44 -8.12 29.34
C ILE A 34 -30.74 -7.68 28.64
N PRO A 35 -31.59 -6.83 29.27
CA PRO A 35 -32.78 -6.30 28.62
C PRO A 35 -32.40 -5.47 27.39
N GLN A 36 -33.06 -5.73 26.27
CA GLN A 36 -32.92 -5.01 25.04
C GLN A 36 -33.18 -3.52 25.24
N ILE A 37 -32.15 -2.69 25.12
CA ILE A 37 -32.32 -1.25 24.90
C ILE A 37 -32.19 -1.01 23.40
N ASN A 38 -33.33 -0.91 22.75
CA ASN A 38 -33.51 -0.73 21.29
C ASN A 38 -33.06 0.63 20.75
N ASN A 39 -32.26 1.42 21.48
CA ASN A 39 -31.91 2.79 21.06
C ASN A 39 -30.44 2.94 20.58
N GLN A 40 -29.62 1.89 20.62
CA GLN A 40 -28.23 2.00 20.13
C GLN A 40 -28.07 1.61 18.66
N GLU A 41 -28.91 0.72 18.14
CA GLU A 41 -28.84 0.36 16.71
C GLU A 41 -29.34 1.48 15.78
N GLU A 42 -30.28 2.30 16.21
CA GLU A 42 -30.71 3.47 15.43
C GLU A 42 -29.65 4.57 15.37
N LEU A 43 -28.89 4.78 16.44
CA LEU A 43 -27.84 5.79 16.48
C LEU A 43 -26.60 5.36 15.66
N VAL A 44 -26.22 4.09 15.74
CA VAL A 44 -25.08 3.55 14.95
C VAL A 44 -25.45 3.51 13.48
N ASN A 45 -26.65 3.07 13.13
CA ASN A 45 -27.12 3.05 11.75
C ASN A 45 -27.30 4.48 11.16
N ASN A 46 -27.71 5.45 11.95
CA ASN A 46 -27.81 6.84 11.51
C ASN A 46 -26.42 7.45 11.28
N VAL A 47 -25.46 7.22 12.17
CA VAL A 47 -24.08 7.71 12.01
C VAL A 47 -23.39 7.04 10.82
N GLU A 48 -23.56 5.72 10.64
CA GLU A 48 -23.01 5.03 9.46
C GLU A 48 -23.70 5.48 8.15
N ASN A 49 -24.98 5.79 8.17
CA ASN A 49 -25.69 6.28 7.00
C ASN A 49 -25.31 7.74 6.69
N GLU A 50 -25.16 8.60 7.69
CA GLU A 50 -24.64 9.97 7.52
C GLU A 50 -23.21 9.97 6.98
N ILE A 51 -22.32 9.14 7.52
CA ILE A 51 -20.95 8.97 7.00
C ILE A 51 -20.95 8.41 5.56
N LYS A 52 -21.86 7.49 5.23
CA LYS A 52 -21.99 6.96 3.86
C LYS A 52 -22.57 8.00 2.90
N GLU A 53 -23.50 8.84 3.35
CA GLU A 53 -24.07 9.93 2.55
C GLU A 53 -23.07 11.05 2.36
N GLU A 54 -22.33 11.48 3.39
CA GLU A 54 -21.26 12.48 3.25
C GLU A 54 -20.12 11.98 2.33
N LYS A 55 -19.70 10.72 2.46
CA LYS A 55 -18.74 10.09 1.52
C LYS A 55 -19.26 10.02 0.09
N LYS A 56 -20.57 9.87 -0.09
CA LYS A 56 -21.20 9.87 -1.41
C LYS A 56 -21.31 11.26 -2.02
N ILE A 57 -21.52 12.27 -1.20
CA ILE A 57 -21.61 13.68 -1.62
C ILE A 57 -20.24 14.19 -2.10
N LEU A 58 -19.17 13.91 -1.36
CA LEU A 58 -17.79 14.31 -1.74
C LEU A 58 -17.34 13.71 -3.07
N ASN A 59 -17.69 12.45 -3.32
CA ASN A 59 -17.38 11.80 -4.59
C ASN A 59 -18.21 12.37 -5.77
N GLN A 60 -19.35 13.00 -5.50
CA GLN A 60 -20.17 13.67 -6.52
C GLN A 60 -19.62 15.06 -6.90
N GLU A 61 -18.87 15.73 -6.01
CA GLU A 61 -18.27 17.05 -6.29
C GLU A 61 -17.27 17.00 -7.46
N PHE A 62 -16.60 15.86 -7.66
CA PHE A 62 -15.64 15.65 -8.76
C PHE A 62 -16.21 14.76 -9.89
N SER A 63 -17.52 14.77 -10.10
CA SER A 63 -18.12 13.94 -11.16
C SER A 63 -17.62 14.41 -12.54
N SER A 64 -17.12 13.47 -13.33
CA SER A 64 -16.68 13.69 -14.70
C SER A 64 -17.52 12.86 -15.66
N SER A 65 -17.89 13.41 -16.81
CA SER A 65 -18.47 12.66 -17.92
C SER A 65 -17.44 11.84 -18.70
N GLU A 66 -16.15 12.02 -18.39
CA GLU A 66 -15.05 11.30 -19.02
C GLU A 66 -15.05 9.83 -18.66
N LYS A 67 -14.55 9.01 -19.57
CA LYS A 67 -14.36 7.57 -19.31
C LYS A 67 -12.97 7.31 -18.79
N GLU A 68 -12.86 6.29 -17.95
CA GLU A 68 -11.59 5.75 -17.49
C GLU A 68 -10.71 5.34 -18.68
N GLN A 69 -9.44 5.74 -18.65
CA GLN A 69 -8.46 5.48 -19.69
C GLN A 69 -7.11 5.12 -19.06
N ILE A 70 -6.34 4.32 -19.80
CA ILE A 70 -4.92 4.06 -19.50
C ILE A 70 -4.07 4.93 -20.41
N ILE A 71 -3.17 5.68 -19.82
CA ILE A 71 -2.23 6.56 -20.51
C ILE A 71 -0.82 6.11 -20.23
N SER A 72 0.01 5.94 -21.25
CA SER A 72 1.40 5.52 -21.11
C SER A 72 2.34 6.69 -21.39
N ILE A 73 3.36 6.81 -20.55
CA ILE A 73 4.58 7.58 -20.88
C ILE A 73 5.80 6.66 -20.73
N GLU A 74 6.82 6.93 -21.49
CA GLU A 74 8.04 6.14 -21.49
C GLU A 74 9.27 7.03 -21.68
N ASN A 75 10.39 6.57 -21.16
CA ASN A 75 11.72 7.07 -21.50
C ASN A 75 12.56 5.93 -22.10
N ASN A 76 13.87 6.09 -22.19
CA ASN A 76 14.74 5.09 -22.81
C ASN A 76 14.75 3.75 -22.05
N ILE A 77 14.48 3.76 -20.73
CA ILE A 77 14.68 2.61 -19.84
C ILE A 77 13.41 2.12 -19.12
N LEU A 78 12.37 2.96 -19.05
CA LEU A 78 11.11 2.66 -18.37
C LEU A 78 9.90 2.98 -19.26
N LYS A 79 8.88 2.12 -19.18
CA LYS A 79 7.51 2.42 -19.59
C LYS A 79 6.62 2.41 -18.35
N VAL A 80 5.77 3.43 -18.21
CA VAL A 80 4.85 3.61 -17.09
C VAL A 80 3.44 3.83 -17.60
N ASP A 81 2.50 3.02 -17.12
CA ASP A 81 1.08 3.14 -17.41
C ASP A 81 0.34 3.77 -16.23
N PHE A 82 -0.53 4.71 -16.52
CA PHE A 82 -1.33 5.45 -15.56
C PHE A 82 -2.81 5.26 -15.88
N ASN A 83 -3.63 5.17 -14.84
CA ASN A 83 -5.07 5.17 -14.96
C ASN A 83 -5.62 6.57 -14.65
N THR A 84 -6.45 7.12 -15.54
CA THR A 84 -7.11 8.41 -15.31
C THR A 84 -8.05 8.38 -14.11
N LYS A 85 -8.58 7.20 -13.75
CA LYS A 85 -9.32 7.01 -12.52
C LYS A 85 -8.33 6.86 -11.36
N GLY A 86 -8.32 7.84 -10.48
CA GLY A 86 -7.39 7.92 -9.37
C GLY A 86 -6.05 8.59 -9.69
N ALA A 87 -5.80 8.94 -10.96
CA ALA A 87 -4.49 9.45 -11.42
C ALA A 87 -3.33 8.55 -10.94
N LYS A 88 -3.51 7.24 -10.94
CA LYS A 88 -2.64 6.25 -10.30
C LYS A 88 -1.73 5.52 -11.28
N ILE A 89 -0.55 5.14 -10.79
CA ILE A 89 0.35 4.23 -11.51
C ILE A 89 -0.20 2.82 -11.42
N THR A 90 -0.33 2.12 -12.55
CA THR A 90 -0.87 0.75 -12.63
C THR A 90 0.12 -0.25 -13.20
N ASN A 91 1.13 0.21 -13.94
CA ASN A 91 2.14 -0.67 -14.51
C ASN A 91 3.48 0.06 -14.64
N VAL A 92 4.59 -0.64 -14.35
CA VAL A 92 5.96 -0.15 -14.53
C VAL A 92 6.80 -1.26 -15.12
N ILE A 93 7.29 -1.04 -16.33
CA ILE A 93 8.03 -2.03 -17.11
C ILE A 93 9.46 -1.53 -17.35
N LEU A 94 10.44 -2.41 -17.21
CA LEU A 94 11.83 -2.17 -17.58
C LEU A 94 12.03 -2.53 -19.06
N ASN A 95 12.53 -1.60 -19.89
CA ASN A 95 12.65 -1.82 -21.33
C ASN A 95 13.75 -2.83 -21.70
N ASP A 96 14.86 -2.85 -20.96
CA ASP A 96 16.07 -3.62 -21.29
C ASP A 96 16.29 -4.85 -20.37
N TYR A 97 15.33 -5.18 -19.53
CA TYR A 97 15.43 -6.33 -18.62
C TYR A 97 14.31 -7.32 -18.92
N TYR A 98 14.67 -8.59 -18.90
CA TYR A 98 13.76 -9.69 -19.26
C TYR A 98 13.70 -10.71 -18.13
N ASP A 99 12.52 -11.27 -17.91
CA ASP A 99 12.27 -12.37 -16.99
C ASP A 99 12.72 -13.72 -17.59
N SER A 100 12.53 -14.79 -16.84
CA SER A 100 12.88 -16.15 -17.27
C SER A 100 12.11 -16.65 -18.48
N GLU A 101 10.98 -16.02 -18.83
CA GLU A 101 10.17 -16.29 -20.03
C GLU A 101 10.51 -15.38 -21.21
N ASN A 102 11.54 -14.55 -21.08
CA ASN A 102 11.96 -13.57 -22.07
C ASN A 102 10.91 -12.46 -22.33
N LYS A 103 10.13 -12.11 -21.29
CA LYS A 103 9.23 -10.94 -21.27
C LYS A 103 9.89 -9.82 -20.48
N ASN A 104 9.55 -8.58 -20.82
CA ASN A 104 10.05 -7.44 -20.06
C ASN A 104 9.67 -7.53 -18.59
N VAL A 105 10.61 -7.22 -17.71
CA VAL A 105 10.40 -7.22 -16.25
C VAL A 105 9.37 -6.18 -15.85
N GLU A 106 8.33 -6.62 -15.15
CA GLU A 106 7.28 -5.78 -14.58
C GLU A 106 7.57 -5.53 -13.09
N LEU A 107 7.99 -4.32 -12.74
CA LEU A 107 8.19 -3.90 -11.33
C LEU A 107 6.88 -3.61 -10.60
N LEU A 108 5.86 -3.19 -11.32
CA LEU A 108 4.46 -3.11 -10.94
C LEU A 108 3.65 -3.60 -12.13
N ASN A 109 2.68 -4.46 -11.90
CA ASN A 109 1.80 -4.99 -12.93
C ASN A 109 0.36 -4.54 -12.70
N ASN A 110 -0.51 -4.71 -13.70
CA ASN A 110 -1.90 -4.26 -13.66
C ASN A 110 -2.77 -4.85 -12.53
N SER A 111 -2.27 -5.85 -11.78
CA SER A 111 -2.94 -6.39 -10.59
C SER A 111 -2.58 -5.61 -9.32
N GLY A 112 -1.59 -4.70 -9.41
CA GLY A 112 -1.18 -3.79 -8.34
C GLY A 112 -1.49 -2.34 -8.70
N ASN A 113 -1.25 -1.45 -7.76
CA ASN A 113 -1.36 -0.01 -8.00
C ASN A 113 -0.67 0.80 -6.90
N ILE A 114 -0.39 2.06 -7.22
CA ILE A 114 -0.03 3.10 -6.26
C ILE A 114 -1.11 4.17 -6.33
N ASN A 115 -1.85 4.37 -5.25
CA ASN A 115 -2.93 5.35 -5.17
C ASN A 115 -2.81 6.23 -3.94
N PHE A 116 -3.62 7.29 -3.92
CA PHE A 116 -3.61 8.30 -2.89
C PHE A 116 -5.03 8.58 -2.39
N LYS A 117 -5.15 8.84 -1.09
CA LYS A 117 -6.34 9.35 -0.44
C LYS A 117 -5.94 10.61 0.32
N ILE A 118 -6.72 11.66 0.24
CA ILE A 118 -6.57 12.83 1.10
C ILE A 118 -7.34 12.52 2.37
N ASP A 119 -6.62 12.45 3.49
CA ASP A 119 -7.17 12.15 4.82
C ASP A 119 -7.25 13.43 5.63
N GLY A 120 -8.39 13.69 6.26
CA GLY A 120 -8.62 14.92 7.00
C GLY A 120 -10.09 15.11 7.37
N SER A 121 -10.53 16.35 7.49
CA SER A 121 -11.93 16.69 7.82
C SER A 121 -12.94 16.07 6.84
N ASN A 122 -12.50 15.84 5.61
CA ASN A 122 -13.29 15.24 4.54
C ASN A 122 -12.42 14.24 3.77
N ASP A 123 -12.56 12.97 4.11
CA ASP A 123 -11.87 11.87 3.44
C ASP A 123 -12.18 11.83 1.94
N LEU A 124 -11.19 12.06 1.09
CA LEU A 124 -11.33 12.00 -0.35
C LEU A 124 -10.45 10.92 -0.96
N ASN A 125 -11.07 9.84 -1.43
CA ASN A 125 -10.37 8.78 -2.14
C ASN A 125 -10.27 9.14 -3.63
N LEU A 126 -9.04 9.34 -4.11
CA LEU A 126 -8.80 9.70 -5.50
C LEU A 126 -9.22 8.59 -6.48
N ASP A 127 -9.27 7.31 -6.05
CA ASP A 127 -9.78 6.20 -6.86
C ASP A 127 -11.23 6.37 -7.33
N ASN A 128 -11.99 7.27 -6.72
CA ASN A 128 -13.36 7.56 -7.12
C ASN A 128 -13.47 8.72 -8.13
N ILE A 129 -12.34 9.33 -8.49
CA ILE A 129 -12.29 10.53 -9.35
C ILE A 129 -11.67 10.14 -10.70
N ILE A 130 -12.31 10.57 -11.79
CA ILE A 130 -11.72 10.50 -13.13
C ILE A 130 -11.12 11.87 -13.44
N PHE A 131 -9.82 11.88 -13.70
CA PHE A 131 -9.03 13.07 -13.94
C PHE A 131 -8.91 13.34 -15.44
N PHE A 132 -8.91 14.62 -15.81
CA PHE A 132 -8.43 15.06 -17.11
C PHE A 132 -6.91 14.96 -17.13
N ASN A 133 -6.34 14.55 -18.25
CA ASN A 133 -4.90 14.47 -18.38
C ASN A 133 -4.35 15.35 -19.49
N THR A 134 -3.13 15.81 -19.30
CA THR A 134 -2.32 16.46 -20.33
C THR A 134 -0.91 15.88 -20.28
N THR A 135 -0.34 15.63 -21.46
CA THR A 135 1.02 15.12 -21.58
C THR A 135 1.91 16.16 -22.25
N SER A 136 3.12 16.30 -21.78
CA SER A 136 4.17 17.12 -22.38
C SER A 136 5.43 16.29 -22.55
N ARG A 137 6.06 16.39 -23.71
CA ARG A 137 7.32 15.69 -24.03
C ARG A 137 8.38 16.69 -24.43
N SER A 138 9.58 16.50 -23.92
CA SER A 138 10.77 17.24 -24.31
C SER A 138 11.95 16.28 -24.42
N ASP A 139 13.08 16.78 -24.94
CA ASP A 139 14.32 16.00 -25.06
C ASP A 139 14.89 15.58 -23.70
N GLU A 140 14.46 16.22 -22.59
CA GLU A 140 14.96 15.93 -21.25
C GLU A 140 14.01 15.09 -20.40
N LYS A 141 12.69 15.24 -20.61
CA LYS A 141 11.68 14.63 -19.76
C LYS A 141 10.33 14.49 -20.41
N ASN A 142 9.59 13.50 -20.00
CA ASN A 142 8.17 13.32 -20.25
C ASN A 142 7.37 13.64 -18.98
N THR A 143 6.30 14.37 -19.13
CA THR A 143 5.43 14.79 -17.99
C THR A 143 4.00 14.44 -18.33
N ILE A 144 3.29 13.85 -17.37
CA ILE A 144 1.83 13.71 -17.40
C ILE A 144 1.23 14.44 -16.20
N THR A 145 0.20 15.23 -16.47
CA THR A 145 -0.50 16.00 -15.42
C THR A 145 -1.97 15.63 -15.45
N PHE A 146 -2.48 15.20 -14.33
CA PHE A 146 -3.87 14.87 -14.07
C PHE A 146 -4.50 16.01 -13.26
N ASN A 147 -5.67 16.49 -13.70
CA ASN A 147 -6.41 17.55 -13.03
C ASN A 147 -7.84 17.09 -12.77
N ALA A 148 -8.36 17.41 -11.59
CA ALA A 148 -9.76 17.32 -11.25
C ALA A 148 -10.22 18.63 -10.62
N ILE A 149 -11.37 19.14 -11.03
CA ILE A 149 -11.94 20.40 -10.54
C ILE A 149 -13.40 20.13 -10.23
N ALA A 150 -13.78 20.40 -8.97
CA ALA A 150 -15.14 20.32 -8.50
C ALA A 150 -15.89 21.61 -8.78
N GLU A 151 -17.24 21.57 -8.81
CA GLU A 151 -18.09 22.75 -9.02
C GLU A 151 -17.87 23.85 -7.99
N ASN A 152 -17.54 23.47 -6.74
CA ASN A 152 -17.24 24.42 -5.66
C ASN A 152 -15.83 25.03 -5.75
N GLY A 153 -15.06 24.75 -6.80
CA GLY A 153 -13.72 25.27 -7.03
C GLY A 153 -12.58 24.49 -6.39
N LYS A 154 -12.85 23.40 -5.67
CA LYS A 154 -11.78 22.47 -5.23
C LYS A 154 -11.02 21.95 -6.44
N LYS A 155 -9.70 21.98 -6.36
CA LYS A 155 -8.84 21.51 -7.43
C LYS A 155 -7.76 20.58 -6.89
N ILE A 156 -7.59 19.44 -7.57
CA ILE A 156 -6.54 18.47 -7.31
C ILE A 156 -5.72 18.32 -8.57
N THR A 157 -4.41 18.42 -8.45
CA THR A 157 -3.49 18.15 -9.53
C THR A 157 -2.51 17.08 -9.11
N VAL A 158 -2.40 15.99 -9.87
CA VAL A 158 -1.38 14.96 -9.72
C VAL A 158 -0.49 15.00 -10.94
N GLN A 159 0.81 15.21 -10.74
CA GLN A 159 1.78 15.30 -11.82
C GLN A 159 2.86 14.24 -11.65
N TYR A 160 3.20 13.57 -12.75
CA TYR A 160 4.33 12.65 -12.81
C TYR A 160 5.32 13.12 -13.86
N ILE A 161 6.61 13.02 -13.51
CA ILE A 161 7.72 13.43 -14.37
C ILE A 161 8.69 12.27 -14.50
N LEU A 162 8.99 11.89 -15.71
CA LEU A 162 9.93 10.85 -16.08
C LEU A 162 11.06 11.48 -16.92
N LYS A 163 12.25 11.65 -16.32
CA LYS A 163 13.44 12.14 -17.04
C LYS A 163 14.02 11.03 -17.91
N ASN A 164 14.64 11.41 -19.02
CA ASN A 164 15.36 10.46 -19.86
C ASN A 164 16.50 9.81 -19.07
N ASP A 165 16.76 8.53 -19.35
CA ASP A 165 17.81 7.73 -18.71
C ASP A 165 17.72 7.66 -17.15
N SER A 166 16.51 7.84 -16.59
CA SER A 166 16.27 7.80 -15.15
C SER A 166 15.21 6.77 -14.77
N TYR A 167 15.49 5.96 -13.75
CA TYR A 167 14.52 5.08 -13.12
C TYR A 167 13.62 5.82 -12.12
N LEU A 168 13.84 7.11 -11.87
CA LEU A 168 13.05 7.89 -10.93
C LEU A 168 11.78 8.42 -11.61
N ILE A 169 10.62 8.08 -11.04
CA ILE A 169 9.32 8.67 -11.34
C ILE A 169 9.06 9.72 -10.27
N GLU A 170 9.26 11.00 -10.60
CA GLU A 170 8.92 12.08 -9.67
C GLU A 170 7.40 12.27 -9.67
N SER A 171 6.78 12.34 -8.49
CA SER A 171 5.34 12.62 -8.34
C SER A 171 5.11 13.85 -7.48
N LYS A 172 4.10 14.66 -7.85
CA LYS A 172 3.67 15.84 -7.10
C LYS A 172 2.15 15.85 -7.01
N ILE A 173 1.64 16.05 -5.80
CA ILE A 173 0.21 16.25 -5.54
C ILE A 173 0.05 17.67 -5.07
N LEU A 174 -0.75 18.47 -5.80
CA LEU A 174 -1.02 19.86 -5.50
C LEU A 174 -2.51 20.00 -5.19
N LEU A 175 -2.81 20.55 -4.03
CA LEU A 175 -4.14 20.86 -3.55
C LEU A 175 -4.29 22.38 -3.53
N ASN A 176 -5.46 22.90 -3.90
CA ASN A 176 -5.71 24.33 -3.77
C ASN A 176 -6.21 24.69 -2.36
N ASP A 177 -6.45 25.98 -2.12
CA ASP A 177 -6.79 26.56 -0.81
C ASP A 177 -8.02 25.95 -0.12
N TYR A 178 -8.88 25.20 -0.84
CA TYR A 178 -10.02 24.48 -0.26
C TYR A 178 -9.63 23.25 0.58
N PHE A 179 -8.37 22.84 0.54
CA PHE A 179 -7.80 21.74 1.31
C PHE A 179 -6.89 22.25 2.44
N LEU A 180 -7.22 23.42 3.02
CA LEU A 180 -6.47 23.98 4.15
C LEU A 180 -6.90 23.28 5.45
N GLY A 181 -5.94 22.68 6.16
CA GLY A 181 -6.17 22.03 7.45
C GLY A 181 -5.06 21.07 7.86
N ASN A 182 -5.34 20.23 8.84
CA ASN A 182 -4.44 19.14 9.28
C ASN A 182 -4.65 17.89 8.40
N GLU A 183 -4.51 18.05 7.10
CA GLU A 183 -4.70 16.98 6.14
C GLU A 183 -3.39 16.26 5.90
N SER A 184 -3.48 14.97 5.63
CA SER A 184 -2.37 14.14 5.19
C SER A 184 -2.74 13.41 3.91
N ILE A 185 -1.74 12.94 3.19
CA ILE A 185 -1.95 12.05 2.05
C ILE A 185 -1.69 10.62 2.53
N LEU A 186 -2.72 9.81 2.53
CA LEU A 186 -2.57 8.37 2.71
C LEU A 186 -2.17 7.75 1.36
N LEU A 187 -0.94 7.29 1.27
CA LEU A 187 -0.44 6.52 0.15
C LEU A 187 -0.72 5.03 0.40
N THR A 188 -1.29 4.37 -0.61
CA THR A 188 -1.44 2.92 -0.62
C THR A 188 -0.72 2.36 -1.85
N TRP A 189 0.22 1.45 -1.62
CA TRP A 189 0.93 0.73 -2.67
C TRP A 189 0.67 -0.76 -2.52
N VAL A 190 -0.08 -1.34 -3.46
CA VAL A 190 -0.30 -2.78 -3.56
C VAL A 190 0.50 -3.30 -4.73
N ASN A 191 1.28 -4.35 -4.51
CA ASN A 191 2.03 -5.02 -5.56
C ASN A 191 1.84 -6.54 -5.46
N ILE A 192 1.43 -7.17 -6.56
CA ILE A 192 1.35 -8.62 -6.71
C ILE A 192 2.53 -9.03 -7.58
N LEU A 193 3.63 -9.39 -6.93
CA LEU A 193 4.89 -9.71 -7.58
C LEU A 193 4.79 -11.06 -8.29
N LYS A 194 5.09 -11.06 -9.57
CA LYS A 194 5.27 -12.30 -10.36
C LYS A 194 6.69 -12.85 -10.18
N HIS A 195 6.86 -14.13 -10.48
CA HIS A 195 8.20 -14.71 -10.62
C HIS A 195 8.91 -14.11 -11.83
N GLN A 196 10.18 -13.79 -11.66
CA GLN A 196 11.04 -13.24 -12.70
C GLN A 196 12.19 -14.21 -13.04
N GLU A 197 12.51 -15.09 -12.09
CA GLU A 197 13.67 -15.97 -12.16
C GLU A 197 13.27 -17.45 -12.36
N ASN A 198 14.16 -18.22 -13.01
CA ASN A 198 13.97 -19.67 -13.18
C ASN A 198 13.87 -20.43 -11.84
N ASN A 199 14.55 -19.94 -10.80
CA ASN A 199 14.51 -20.53 -9.47
C ASN A 199 13.54 -19.76 -8.57
N SER A 200 12.25 -20.08 -8.69
CA SER A 200 11.17 -19.44 -7.93
C SER A 200 11.34 -19.57 -6.42
N THR A 201 11.87 -20.68 -5.91
CA THR A 201 12.12 -20.88 -4.48
C THR A 201 13.20 -19.93 -3.97
N ASN A 202 14.31 -19.79 -4.70
CA ASN A 202 15.37 -18.86 -4.31
C ASN A 202 14.90 -17.41 -4.39
N GLU A 203 14.15 -17.07 -5.42
CA GLU A 203 13.57 -15.74 -5.58
C GLU A 203 12.61 -15.40 -4.42
N LYS A 204 11.69 -16.32 -4.05
CA LYS A 204 10.80 -16.15 -2.89
C LYS A 204 11.57 -15.86 -1.60
N ASN A 205 12.66 -16.58 -1.36
CA ASN A 205 13.50 -16.43 -0.17
C ASN A 205 14.27 -15.10 -0.13
N GLN A 206 14.33 -14.34 -1.23
CA GLN A 206 14.94 -13.03 -1.33
C GLN A 206 13.91 -11.89 -1.36
N THR A 207 12.61 -12.24 -1.52
CA THR A 207 11.53 -11.26 -1.74
C THR A 207 10.94 -10.80 -0.42
N ARG A 208 11.06 -9.49 -0.15
CA ARG A 208 10.64 -8.86 1.11
C ARG A 208 10.39 -7.36 0.95
N ILE A 209 9.71 -6.75 1.90
CA ILE A 209 9.64 -5.30 2.04
C ILE A 209 10.81 -4.86 2.91
N ASN A 210 11.60 -3.90 2.44
CA ASN A 210 12.62 -3.22 3.22
C ASN A 210 12.17 -1.80 3.55
N TYR A 211 12.63 -1.26 4.67
CA TYR A 211 12.36 0.12 5.06
C TYR A 211 13.54 0.70 5.84
N PHE A 212 13.60 2.03 5.84
CA PHE A 212 14.66 2.78 6.48
C PHE A 212 14.08 3.97 7.20
N ASN A 213 14.36 4.10 8.49
CA ASN A 213 13.85 5.18 9.31
C ASN A 213 14.72 6.44 9.27
N VAL A 214 14.23 7.50 9.90
CA VAL A 214 14.94 8.78 9.94
C VAL A 214 16.18 8.74 10.85
N ASP A 215 16.22 7.84 11.83
CA ASP A 215 17.31 7.69 12.80
C ASP A 215 18.49 6.91 12.22
N GLY A 216 18.30 6.29 11.06
CA GLY A 216 19.36 5.60 10.32
C GLY A 216 19.32 4.08 10.46
N ASP A 217 18.23 3.51 10.96
CA ASP A 217 18.04 2.07 11.09
C ASP A 217 17.37 1.49 9.84
N PHE A 218 17.89 0.34 9.42
CA PHE A 218 17.36 -0.47 8.32
C PHE A 218 16.74 -1.74 8.86
N ASP A 219 15.51 -2.03 8.39
CA ASP A 219 14.83 -3.28 8.75
C ASP A 219 13.97 -3.81 7.59
N TYR A 220 13.35 -4.98 7.74
CA TYR A 220 12.62 -5.65 6.67
C TYR A 220 11.60 -6.69 7.19
N THR A 221 10.61 -7.02 6.36
CA THR A 221 9.71 -8.15 6.59
C THR A 221 10.42 -9.49 6.34
N SER A 222 9.91 -10.59 6.92
CA SER A 222 10.46 -11.92 6.67
C SER A 222 10.33 -12.32 5.19
N ALA A 223 11.44 -12.72 4.57
CA ALA A 223 11.43 -13.24 3.21
C ALA A 223 10.89 -14.69 3.16
N THR A 224 11.07 -15.47 4.21
CA THR A 224 10.78 -16.92 4.25
C THR A 224 9.45 -17.27 4.89
N SER A 225 8.73 -16.30 5.47
CA SER A 225 7.41 -16.56 6.06
C SER A 225 6.41 -16.97 4.98
N THR A 226 5.65 -18.03 5.27
CA THR A 226 4.49 -18.48 4.48
C THR A 226 3.18 -17.92 5.03
N ASP A 227 3.19 -17.38 6.24
CA ASP A 227 2.05 -16.73 6.85
C ASP A 227 1.97 -15.26 6.41
N LYS A 228 0.78 -14.70 6.47
CA LYS A 228 0.60 -13.27 6.30
C LYS A 228 1.29 -12.54 7.47
N GLU A 229 2.24 -11.70 7.13
CA GLU A 229 2.93 -10.82 8.06
C GLU A 229 2.40 -9.40 7.93
N GLU A 230 2.11 -8.78 9.06
CA GLU A 230 1.67 -7.39 9.14
C GLU A 230 2.50 -6.67 10.20
N ILE A 231 3.20 -5.61 9.78
CA ILE A 231 4.04 -4.79 10.66
C ILE A 231 3.47 -3.37 10.66
N LYS A 232 3.25 -2.83 11.86
CA LYS A 232 2.92 -1.41 12.08
C LYS A 232 4.17 -0.71 12.57
N ILE A 233 4.53 0.39 11.93
CA ILE A 233 5.73 1.17 12.22
C ILE A 233 5.28 2.57 12.58
N GLU A 234 5.55 2.96 13.82
CA GLU A 234 5.23 4.29 14.36
C GLU A 234 6.35 5.29 14.08
N GLU A 235 7.59 4.79 13.91
CA GLU A 235 8.75 5.60 13.56
C GLU A 235 8.58 6.19 12.16
N LYS A 236 9.16 7.38 11.97
CA LYS A 236 9.16 8.05 10.69
C LYS A 236 10.13 7.37 9.72
N LEU A 237 9.66 7.06 8.51
CA LEU A 237 10.47 6.41 7.50
C LEU A 237 10.91 7.40 6.40
N LYS A 238 12.11 7.19 5.86
CA LYS A 238 12.65 7.92 4.70
C LYS A 238 12.26 7.26 3.39
N TRP A 239 12.29 5.91 3.37
CA TRP A 239 11.92 5.16 2.20
C TRP A 239 11.40 3.76 2.58
N ILE A 240 10.59 3.20 1.69
CA ILE A 240 10.06 1.84 1.76
C ILE A 240 10.26 1.20 0.39
N SER A 241 10.69 -0.06 0.31
CA SER A 241 10.91 -0.73 -0.96
C SER A 241 10.36 -2.15 -1.00
N ASN A 242 9.86 -2.54 -2.15
CA ASN A 242 9.60 -3.92 -2.54
C ASN A 242 10.87 -4.48 -3.19
N LYS A 243 11.49 -5.47 -2.57
CA LYS A 243 12.69 -6.12 -3.07
C LYS A 243 12.37 -7.54 -3.54
N GLN A 244 12.76 -7.88 -4.75
CA GLN A 244 12.89 -9.24 -5.28
C GLN A 244 14.37 -9.64 -5.35
N GLN A 245 14.71 -10.76 -5.96
CA GLN A 245 16.09 -11.26 -5.98
C GLN A 245 17.07 -10.24 -6.60
N PHE A 246 16.77 -9.75 -7.80
CA PHE A 246 17.64 -8.82 -8.55
C PHE A 246 17.04 -7.42 -8.72
N PHE A 247 15.74 -7.26 -8.51
CA PHE A 247 15.04 -6.01 -8.74
C PHE A 247 14.48 -5.44 -7.44
N SER A 248 14.38 -4.12 -7.40
CA SER A 248 13.75 -3.41 -6.29
C SER A 248 13.02 -2.17 -6.79
N SER A 249 11.83 -1.95 -6.26
CA SER A 249 11.09 -0.69 -6.41
C SER A 249 11.01 0.01 -5.06
N ALA A 250 11.21 1.30 -5.01
CA ALA A 250 11.17 2.07 -3.77
C ALA A 250 10.31 3.31 -3.91
N ILE A 251 9.62 3.66 -2.83
CA ILE A 251 9.01 4.97 -2.63
C ILE A 251 9.86 5.78 -1.67
N LEU A 252 10.08 7.04 -2.04
CA LEU A 252 10.81 8.02 -1.24
C LEU A 252 9.94 9.27 -1.11
N SER A 253 10.03 9.95 0.02
CA SER A 253 9.37 11.25 0.21
C SER A 253 10.40 12.31 0.57
N ASN A 254 10.19 13.54 0.10
CA ASN A 254 10.95 14.69 0.58
C ASN A 254 10.66 14.95 2.06
N ASN A 255 9.43 14.63 2.48
CA ASN A 255 9.02 14.54 3.87
C ASN A 255 9.28 13.14 4.41
N THR A 256 8.72 12.81 5.56
CA THR A 256 8.75 11.46 6.10
C THR A 256 7.49 10.70 5.77
N PHE A 257 7.56 9.39 5.78
CA PHE A 257 6.41 8.51 5.86
C PHE A 257 6.09 8.27 7.33
N ASN A 258 4.84 8.46 7.72
CA ASN A 258 4.35 8.30 9.08
C ASN A 258 3.33 7.17 9.15
N ASN A 259 3.12 6.58 10.34
CA ASN A 259 2.08 5.59 10.59
C ASN A 259 2.04 4.50 9.53
N SER A 260 3.21 3.93 9.23
CA SER A 260 3.34 2.97 8.14
C SER A 260 2.85 1.59 8.54
N LYS A 261 2.07 0.97 7.65
CA LYS A 261 1.62 -0.41 7.78
C LYS A 261 2.11 -1.21 6.57
N LEU A 262 2.93 -2.21 6.84
CA LEU A 262 3.50 -3.09 5.82
C LEU A 262 2.87 -4.47 5.93
N THR A 263 2.40 -5.01 4.83
CA THR A 263 1.82 -6.36 4.76
C THR A 263 2.55 -7.16 3.70
N SER A 264 3.05 -8.34 4.07
CA SER A 264 3.62 -9.35 3.19
C SER A 264 2.77 -10.60 3.27
N GLU A 265 2.31 -11.10 2.13
CA GLU A 265 1.39 -12.23 2.04
C GLU A 265 1.90 -13.23 0.99
N TYR A 266 2.05 -14.48 1.39
CA TYR A 266 2.29 -15.59 0.47
C TYR A 266 0.98 -15.91 -0.28
N ILE A 267 1.07 -16.08 -1.58
CA ILE A 267 -0.06 -16.51 -2.43
C ILE A 267 0.25 -17.91 -2.96
N GLU A 268 -0.69 -18.82 -2.80
CA GLU A 268 -0.58 -20.19 -3.32
C GLU A 268 -0.93 -20.21 -4.83
N ASP A 269 -0.05 -19.58 -5.62
CA ASP A 269 -0.11 -19.54 -7.08
C ASP A 269 1.32 -19.68 -7.60
N GLU A 270 1.55 -20.58 -8.55
CA GLU A 270 2.87 -20.86 -9.10
C GLU A 270 3.49 -19.67 -9.85
N ASN A 271 2.67 -18.77 -10.37
CA ASN A 271 3.11 -17.58 -11.11
C ASN A 271 3.35 -16.37 -10.20
N ILE A 272 2.90 -16.44 -8.94
CA ILE A 272 2.98 -15.33 -7.99
C ILE A 272 4.11 -15.58 -6.99
N ASN A 273 4.98 -14.61 -6.85
CA ASN A 273 6.03 -14.63 -5.85
C ASN A 273 5.47 -14.28 -4.47
N LYS A 274 4.98 -13.04 -4.32
CA LYS A 274 4.35 -12.52 -3.11
C LYS A 274 3.41 -11.36 -3.43
N LYS A 275 2.48 -11.11 -2.51
CA LYS A 275 1.69 -9.88 -2.49
C LYS A 275 2.17 -8.99 -1.37
N PHE A 276 2.46 -7.74 -1.71
CA PHE A 276 2.79 -6.68 -0.76
C PHE A 276 1.71 -5.62 -0.74
N ALA A 277 1.42 -5.11 0.45
CA ALA A 277 0.62 -3.91 0.61
C ALA A 277 1.30 -2.98 1.61
N ILE A 278 1.51 -1.75 1.20
CA ILE A 278 2.12 -0.67 1.98
C ILE A 278 1.08 0.43 2.09
N GLN A 279 0.78 0.83 3.31
CA GLN A 279 -0.03 2.00 3.62
C GLN A 279 0.80 2.93 4.49
N THR A 280 0.85 4.20 4.15
CA THR A 280 1.65 5.17 4.89
C THR A 280 1.11 6.58 4.69
N GLU A 281 1.28 7.43 5.67
CA GLU A 281 0.86 8.83 5.64
C GLU A 281 2.03 9.73 5.24
N ILE A 282 1.75 10.68 4.36
CA ILE A 282 2.68 11.73 3.94
C ILE A 282 2.10 13.05 4.46
N PRO A 283 2.77 13.75 5.40
CA PRO A 283 2.33 15.05 5.84
C PRO A 283 2.30 16.05 4.68
N ILE A 284 1.27 16.88 4.62
CA ILE A 284 1.20 17.99 3.66
C ILE A 284 1.96 19.16 4.27
N GLU A 285 2.93 19.70 3.52
CA GLU A 285 3.59 20.97 3.87
C GLU A 285 2.74 22.13 3.36
N ASN A 286 2.46 23.08 4.25
CA ASN A 286 1.77 24.35 3.94
C ASN A 286 2.73 25.38 3.33
#